data_19b102796eb863207b83caad09e1469e
#
_entry.id   19b102796eb863207b83caad09e1469e
#
_cell.length_a   1.000
_cell.length_b   1.000
_cell.length_c   1.000
_cell.angle_alpha   90.00
_cell.angle_beta   90.00
_cell.angle_gamma   90.00
#
_symmetry.space_group_name_H-M   'P 1'
#
loop_
_entity.id
_entity.type
_entity.pdbx_description
1 polymer ?
#
loop_
_entity_poly.entity_id
_entity_poly.type
_entity_poly.pdbx_seq_one_letter_code
_entity_poly.pdbx_strand_id
1 'polypeptide(L)'
;MDIYLSTIIDSYNYGTVLQAAATTDLLSPYGNVRVIDYCRPHWTTRGWIDASLADPSHGRLVNVLKLVLKAPFRAREHRNFRSFVERRLNLCDARSFLTGGDFDSTATYCVGSDQTWNAECNYGLDPVYFLENVPAECKKISVAASFGRSALPENEVAGTRQLLASFYAISVRESSSVEILDGIGIEGSIALKDPVLLCRSSYWSDLTAQIPRYREPYVLVYMLNENPRMVEYAGLLAREQGMKAKIITFNPLKKAPDGLEAICLPSPEEWVAAFRDASYVVTDSFHGTCFSLLFEKPMVVFNPPRFSVRLADVLADFGLSERRVADGTPANEVRVHERTIDWDAVRRAKQGFSAEAKRFLDACFAEGVAGTQSREERAISR
;
A
#
# COMPACT_ATOMS: atom_id res chain seq x y z
N MET A 1 -1.06 8.80 25.11
CA MET A 1 -0.18 9.52 24.18
C MET A 1 -0.86 9.58 22.81
N ASP A 2 -0.84 10.72 22.14
CA ASP A 2 -1.32 10.84 20.78
C ASP A 2 -0.22 10.46 19.77
N ILE A 3 -0.61 9.79 18.67
CA ILE A 3 0.25 9.45 17.55
C ILE A 3 -0.38 10.06 16.30
N TYR A 4 0.31 11.01 15.67
CA TYR A 4 -0.12 11.62 14.42
C TYR A 4 0.48 10.88 13.24
N LEU A 5 -0.36 10.27 12.42
CA LEU A 5 0.05 9.45 11.28
C LEU A 5 -0.11 10.20 9.96
N SER A 6 1.01 10.47 9.29
CA SER A 6 1.07 10.99 7.92
C SER A 6 1.25 9.83 6.96
N THR A 7 0.25 9.52 6.14
CA THR A 7 0.32 8.49 5.10
C THR A 7 -0.63 8.81 3.96
N ILE A 8 -0.48 8.12 2.84
CA ILE A 8 -1.32 8.36 1.67
C ILE A 8 -2.72 7.77 1.89
N ILE A 9 -3.74 8.64 1.89
CA ILE A 9 -5.16 8.25 2.05
C ILE A 9 -6.06 8.82 0.94
N ASP A 10 -5.50 9.59 0.04
CA ASP A 10 -6.21 10.37 -0.99
C ASP A 10 -6.32 9.67 -2.34
N SER A 11 -5.70 8.50 -2.50
CA SER A 11 -5.72 7.76 -3.76
C SER A 11 -6.85 6.74 -3.83
N TYR A 12 -7.38 6.51 -5.04
CA TYR A 12 -8.37 5.45 -5.28
C TYR A 12 -7.68 4.12 -5.59
N ASN A 13 -6.76 3.75 -4.71
CA ASN A 13 -6.04 2.49 -4.74
C ASN A 13 -6.37 1.72 -3.46
N TYR A 14 -6.91 0.52 -3.59
CA TYR A 14 -7.30 -0.31 -2.45
C TYR A 14 -6.13 -0.54 -1.49
N GLY A 15 -4.96 -0.89 -2.03
CA GLY A 15 -3.78 -1.11 -1.22
C GLY A 15 -3.41 0.10 -0.36
N THR A 16 -3.51 1.29 -0.93
CA THR A 16 -3.16 2.55 -0.25
C THR A 16 -4.05 2.84 0.96
N VAL A 17 -5.36 2.73 0.84
CA VAL A 17 -6.26 2.99 2.00
C VAL A 17 -6.25 1.84 3.00
N LEU A 18 -6.06 0.60 2.54
CA LEU A 18 -5.98 -0.57 3.40
C LEU A 18 -4.68 -0.59 4.21
N GLN A 19 -3.52 -0.19 3.63
CA GLN A 19 -2.28 -0.06 4.39
C GLN A 19 -2.38 1.05 5.45
N ALA A 20 -3.07 2.17 5.16
CA ALA A 20 -3.29 3.22 6.14
C ALA A 20 -4.10 2.71 7.36
N ALA A 21 -5.16 1.94 7.09
CA ALA A 21 -5.96 1.30 8.13
C ALA A 21 -5.14 0.24 8.91
N ALA A 22 -4.32 -0.56 8.23
CA ALA A 22 -3.43 -1.52 8.85
C ALA A 22 -2.34 -0.85 9.71
N THR A 23 -1.77 0.27 9.25
CA THR A 23 -0.80 1.05 10.03
C THR A 23 -1.44 1.62 11.29
N THR A 24 -2.69 2.09 11.20
CA THR A 24 -3.46 2.55 12.37
C THR A 24 -3.68 1.41 13.37
N ASP A 25 -4.07 0.21 12.92
CA ASP A 25 -4.23 -0.97 13.79
C ASP A 25 -2.90 -1.36 14.45
N LEU A 26 -1.80 -1.35 13.69
CA LEU A 26 -0.46 -1.70 14.17
C LEU A 26 0.05 -0.73 15.25
N LEU A 27 -0.27 0.55 15.15
CA LEU A 27 0.13 1.59 16.10
C LEU A 27 -0.84 1.73 17.28
N SER A 28 -2.07 1.24 17.17
CA SER A 28 -3.11 1.42 18.20
C SER A 28 -2.75 0.90 19.60
N PRO A 29 -1.91 -0.15 19.80
CA PRO A 29 -1.46 -0.57 21.13
C PRO A 29 -0.57 0.45 21.84
N TYR A 30 0.03 1.40 21.10
CA TYR A 30 0.99 2.37 21.62
C TYR A 30 0.38 3.74 21.93
N GLY A 31 -0.81 4.04 21.43
CA GLY A 31 -1.48 5.30 21.69
C GLY A 31 -2.72 5.54 20.84
N ASN A 32 -3.29 6.73 21.00
CA ASN A 32 -4.43 7.19 20.21
C ASN A 32 -3.94 7.68 18.84
N VAL A 33 -4.16 6.89 17.80
CA VAL A 33 -3.71 7.20 16.44
C VAL A 33 -4.67 8.18 15.77
N ARG A 34 -4.14 9.31 15.32
CA ARG A 34 -4.85 10.34 14.56
C ARG A 34 -4.22 10.48 13.19
N VAL A 35 -4.98 10.18 12.15
CA VAL A 35 -4.49 10.23 10.76
C VAL A 35 -4.68 11.62 10.19
N ILE A 36 -3.62 12.19 9.65
CA ILE A 36 -3.63 13.52 9.05
C ILE A 36 -4.49 13.49 7.78
N ASP A 37 -5.59 14.23 7.76
CA ASP A 37 -6.49 14.30 6.61
C ASP A 37 -5.90 15.20 5.51
N TYR A 38 -4.85 14.70 4.89
CA TYR A 38 -4.13 15.38 3.82
C TYR A 38 -4.50 14.79 2.45
N CYS A 39 -4.88 15.69 1.54
CA CYS A 39 -5.12 15.36 0.15
C CYS A 39 -4.16 16.16 -0.73
N ARG A 40 -3.31 15.46 -1.46
CA ARG A 40 -2.37 16.08 -2.40
C ARG A 40 -3.12 16.86 -3.47
N PRO A 41 -2.61 18.03 -3.91
CA PRO A 41 -3.34 18.94 -4.81
C PRO A 41 -3.86 18.28 -6.09
N HIS A 42 -3.07 17.36 -6.69
CA HIS A 42 -3.42 16.68 -7.95
C HIS A 42 -4.49 15.58 -7.79
N TRP A 43 -4.75 15.10 -6.55
CA TRP A 43 -5.81 14.13 -6.26
C TRP A 43 -7.14 14.78 -5.87
N THR A 44 -7.15 16.10 -5.65
CA THR A 44 -8.40 16.85 -5.41
C THR A 44 -9.32 16.78 -6.64
N THR A 45 -10.62 17.00 -6.43
CA THR A 45 -11.59 17.07 -7.54
C THR A 45 -11.18 18.12 -8.58
N ARG A 46 -10.65 19.26 -8.14
CA ARG A 46 -10.16 20.31 -9.03
C ARG A 46 -8.93 19.82 -9.83
N GLY A 47 -7.94 19.25 -9.16
CA GLY A 47 -6.74 18.70 -9.82
C GLY A 47 -7.09 17.64 -10.87
N TRP A 48 -8.05 16.75 -10.58
CA TRP A 48 -8.55 15.76 -11.53
C TRP A 48 -9.25 16.41 -12.75
N ILE A 49 -10.08 17.44 -12.54
CA ILE A 49 -10.74 18.17 -13.62
C ILE A 49 -9.68 18.85 -14.50
N ASP A 50 -8.75 19.58 -13.89
CA ASP A 50 -7.70 20.30 -14.60
C ASP A 50 -6.83 19.34 -15.42
N ALA A 51 -6.40 18.22 -14.86
CA ALA A 51 -5.64 17.20 -15.55
C ALA A 51 -6.44 16.55 -16.70
N SER A 52 -7.74 16.28 -16.49
CA SER A 52 -8.60 15.69 -17.52
C SER A 52 -8.82 16.64 -18.71
N LEU A 53 -8.93 17.94 -18.47
CA LEU A 53 -9.11 18.96 -19.51
C LEU A 53 -7.80 19.26 -20.25
N ALA A 54 -6.65 19.08 -19.58
CA ALA A 54 -5.32 19.30 -20.13
C ALA A 54 -4.76 18.10 -20.91
N ASP A 55 -5.48 16.95 -20.96
CA ASP A 55 -5.01 15.74 -21.66
C ASP A 55 -4.73 16.04 -23.14
N PRO A 56 -3.45 15.97 -23.59
CA PRO A 56 -3.07 16.32 -24.95
C PRO A 56 -3.47 15.25 -25.98
N SER A 57 -3.88 14.07 -25.52
CA SER A 57 -4.24 12.94 -26.41
C SER A 57 -5.50 13.20 -27.22
N HIS A 58 -6.30 14.18 -26.82
CA HIS A 58 -7.61 14.47 -27.42
C HIS A 58 -7.90 15.97 -27.45
N GLY A 59 -8.78 16.40 -28.35
CA GLY A 59 -9.27 17.78 -28.40
C GLY A 59 -10.14 18.12 -27.17
N ARG A 60 -10.18 19.40 -26.81
CA ARG A 60 -10.88 19.92 -25.60
C ARG A 60 -12.34 19.47 -25.48
N LEU A 61 -13.09 19.43 -26.58
CA LEU A 61 -14.49 18.95 -26.58
C LEU A 61 -14.60 17.46 -26.21
N VAL A 62 -13.68 16.64 -26.70
CA VAL A 62 -13.63 15.20 -26.35
C VAL A 62 -13.27 15.00 -24.89
N ASN A 63 -12.35 15.81 -24.37
CA ASN A 63 -11.97 15.78 -22.95
C ASN A 63 -13.15 16.16 -22.05
N VAL A 64 -13.93 17.20 -22.39
CA VAL A 64 -15.15 17.59 -21.68
C VAL A 64 -16.18 16.45 -21.71
N LEU A 65 -16.43 15.85 -22.87
CA LEU A 65 -17.38 14.73 -22.99
C LEU A 65 -16.95 13.54 -22.13
N LYS A 66 -15.67 13.16 -22.18
CA LYS A 66 -15.10 12.10 -21.35
C LYS A 66 -15.23 12.41 -19.86
N LEU A 67 -15.00 13.68 -19.46
CA LEU A 67 -15.14 14.12 -18.07
C LEU A 67 -16.58 13.94 -17.59
N VAL A 68 -17.57 14.40 -18.36
CA VAL A 68 -19.00 14.26 -18.02
C VAL A 68 -19.42 12.80 -17.94
N LEU A 69 -18.99 11.95 -18.87
CA LEU A 69 -19.31 10.52 -18.86
C LEU A 69 -18.66 9.77 -17.68
N LYS A 70 -17.46 10.18 -17.27
CA LYS A 70 -16.74 9.56 -16.13
C LYS A 70 -17.15 10.09 -14.77
N ALA A 71 -17.72 11.31 -14.69
CA ALA A 71 -18.03 11.98 -13.43
C ALA A 71 -18.89 11.13 -12.45
N PRO A 72 -19.99 10.46 -12.85
CA PRO A 72 -20.79 9.67 -11.91
C PRO A 72 -20.02 8.47 -11.34
N PHE A 73 -19.13 7.86 -12.13
CA PHE A 73 -18.31 6.74 -11.68
C PHE A 73 -17.21 7.20 -10.74
N ARG A 74 -16.59 8.35 -11.07
CA ARG A 74 -15.61 8.99 -10.20
C ARG A 74 -16.23 9.42 -8.86
N ALA A 75 -17.45 9.92 -8.88
CA ALA A 75 -18.19 10.26 -7.67
C ALA A 75 -18.50 9.02 -6.81
N ARG A 76 -18.84 7.88 -7.44
CA ARG A 76 -19.03 6.60 -6.74
C ARG A 76 -17.72 6.10 -6.13
N GLU A 77 -16.65 6.10 -6.90
CA GLU A 77 -15.31 5.72 -6.47
C GLU A 77 -14.86 6.59 -5.28
N HIS A 78 -14.91 7.92 -5.44
CA HIS A 78 -14.61 8.86 -4.37
C HIS A 78 -15.41 8.56 -3.10
N ARG A 79 -16.73 8.38 -3.22
CA ARG A 79 -17.58 8.06 -2.07
C ARG A 79 -17.17 6.75 -1.40
N ASN A 80 -16.88 5.69 -2.15
CA ASN A 80 -16.48 4.40 -1.61
C ASN A 80 -15.19 4.52 -0.80
N PHE A 81 -14.15 5.16 -1.37
CA PHE A 81 -12.86 5.31 -0.72
C PHE A 81 -12.93 6.31 0.45
N ARG A 82 -13.55 7.48 0.25
CA ARG A 82 -13.66 8.50 1.29
C ARG A 82 -14.49 8.03 2.48
N SER A 83 -15.62 7.36 2.24
CA SER A 83 -16.43 6.77 3.31
C SER A 83 -15.68 5.69 4.09
N PHE A 84 -14.82 4.90 3.43
CA PHE A 84 -13.95 3.95 4.11
C PHE A 84 -12.97 4.68 5.05
N VAL A 85 -12.26 5.67 4.53
CA VAL A 85 -11.29 6.47 5.29
C VAL A 85 -11.97 7.13 6.50
N GLU A 86 -13.11 7.77 6.32
CA GLU A 86 -13.87 8.45 7.40
C GLU A 86 -14.41 7.51 8.47
N ARG A 87 -14.79 6.28 8.09
CA ARG A 87 -15.30 5.30 9.05
C ARG A 87 -14.21 4.55 9.81
N ARG A 88 -13.03 4.38 9.19
CA ARG A 88 -11.99 3.50 9.69
C ARG A 88 -10.80 4.21 10.31
N LEU A 89 -10.62 5.49 9.98
CA LEU A 89 -9.49 6.28 10.45
C LEU A 89 -10.01 7.43 11.34
N ASN A 90 -9.33 7.67 12.45
CA ASN A 90 -9.56 8.84 13.30
C ASN A 90 -8.82 10.04 12.68
N LEU A 91 -9.52 10.80 11.83
CA LEU A 91 -8.93 11.88 11.06
C LEU A 91 -8.68 13.14 11.90
N CYS A 92 -7.58 13.84 11.61
CA CYS A 92 -7.29 15.17 12.16
C CYS A 92 -6.91 16.17 11.05
N ASP A 93 -7.05 17.46 11.35
CA ASP A 93 -6.76 18.55 10.41
C ASP A 93 -5.28 18.56 9.99
N ALA A 94 -5.03 18.72 8.69
CA ALA A 94 -3.69 18.78 8.10
C ALA A 94 -3.06 20.18 8.16
N ARG A 95 -3.78 21.23 8.58
CA ARG A 95 -3.36 22.63 8.44
C ARG A 95 -2.00 22.90 9.07
N SER A 96 -1.79 22.50 10.33
CA SER A 96 -0.50 22.72 11.01
C SER A 96 0.66 22.02 10.31
N PHE A 97 0.41 20.86 9.69
CA PHE A 97 1.41 20.10 8.94
C PHE A 97 1.76 20.76 7.59
N LEU A 98 0.86 21.59 7.05
CA LEU A 98 1.08 22.35 5.81
C LEU A 98 1.76 23.69 6.02
N THR A 99 1.40 24.42 7.09
CA THR A 99 1.79 25.82 7.26
C THR A 99 2.62 26.10 8.51
N GLY A 100 2.91 25.07 9.30
CA GLY A 100 3.45 25.22 10.64
C GLY A 100 2.37 25.60 11.66
N GLY A 101 2.68 25.46 12.93
CA GLY A 101 1.76 25.76 14.04
C GLY A 101 2.28 25.19 15.36
N ASP A 102 1.38 25.12 16.34
CA ASP A 102 1.69 24.50 17.62
C ASP A 102 1.60 22.97 17.52
N PHE A 103 2.68 22.31 17.93
CA PHE A 103 2.77 20.86 17.96
C PHE A 103 2.96 20.37 19.41
N ASP A 104 2.27 19.30 19.77
CA ASP A 104 2.41 18.67 21.07
C ASP A 104 3.75 17.92 21.15
N SER A 105 4.69 18.42 21.95
CA SER A 105 6.01 17.79 22.13
C SER A 105 5.95 16.42 22.84
N THR A 106 4.82 16.06 23.46
CA THR A 106 4.60 14.75 24.11
C THR A 106 4.03 13.71 23.16
N ALA A 107 3.56 14.12 21.98
CA ALA A 107 3.05 13.25 20.94
C ALA A 107 4.17 12.62 20.11
N THR A 108 3.85 11.53 19.42
CA THR A 108 4.73 10.94 18.40
C THR A 108 4.15 11.25 17.01
N TYR A 109 5.01 11.71 16.12
CA TYR A 109 4.68 11.99 14.71
C TYR A 109 5.23 10.87 13.84
N CYS A 110 4.37 10.18 13.11
CA CYS A 110 4.71 8.97 12.36
C CYS A 110 4.47 9.18 10.87
N VAL A 111 5.44 8.82 10.03
CA VAL A 111 5.21 8.61 8.61
C VAL A 111 4.87 7.14 8.39
N GLY A 112 3.71 6.87 7.78
CA GLY A 112 3.24 5.51 7.52
C GLY A 112 3.82 4.92 6.26
N SER A 113 3.33 3.74 5.93
CA SER A 113 3.70 2.99 4.74
C SER A 113 3.20 3.64 3.44
N ASP A 114 3.42 2.94 2.34
CA ASP A 114 3.23 3.36 0.96
C ASP A 114 4.35 4.29 0.45
N GLN A 115 4.24 4.77 -0.78
CA GLN A 115 5.26 5.56 -1.47
C GLN A 115 5.26 7.02 -0.99
N THR A 116 5.23 7.22 0.33
CA THR A 116 5.23 8.55 0.95
C THR A 116 6.48 9.36 0.61
N TRP A 117 7.62 8.71 0.41
CA TRP A 117 8.88 9.35 0.06
C TRP A 117 9.26 9.24 -1.43
N ASN A 118 8.30 8.86 -2.28
CA ASN A 118 8.50 8.80 -3.72
C ASN A 118 8.16 10.13 -4.37
N ALA A 119 9.17 10.95 -4.66
CA ALA A 119 8.99 12.26 -5.27
C ALA A 119 8.37 12.21 -6.69
N GLU A 120 8.54 11.11 -7.43
CA GLU A 120 7.87 10.93 -8.73
C GLU A 120 6.35 10.83 -8.58
N CYS A 121 5.89 10.07 -7.57
CA CYS A 121 4.46 9.88 -7.29
C CYS A 121 3.82 11.08 -6.61
N ASN A 122 4.62 11.88 -5.87
CA ASN A 122 4.15 13.02 -5.09
C ASN A 122 4.41 14.38 -5.76
N TYR A 123 5.02 14.37 -6.97
CA TYR A 123 5.42 15.57 -7.71
C TYR A 123 6.43 16.45 -6.95
N GLY A 124 7.30 15.82 -6.18
CA GLY A 124 8.35 16.44 -5.38
C GLY A 124 8.48 15.81 -4.00
N LEU A 125 9.40 16.34 -3.19
CA LEU A 125 9.51 15.98 -1.77
C LEU A 125 8.35 16.66 -1.02
N ASP A 126 7.32 15.91 -0.71
CA ASP A 126 6.09 16.44 -0.10
C ASP A 126 6.32 16.72 1.40
N PRO A 127 6.20 17.97 1.87
CA PRO A 127 6.54 18.37 3.24
C PRO A 127 5.71 17.64 4.30
N VAL A 128 4.46 17.27 4.00
CA VAL A 128 3.59 16.55 4.94
C VAL A 128 4.06 15.12 5.15
N TYR A 129 4.56 14.46 4.10
CA TYR A 129 5.09 13.10 4.19
C TYR A 129 6.52 13.02 4.74
N PHE A 130 7.19 14.16 4.88
CA PHE A 130 8.48 14.26 5.58
C PHE A 130 8.34 14.90 6.97
N LEU A 131 7.11 15.27 7.41
CA LEU A 131 6.88 15.96 8.68
C LEU A 131 7.77 17.21 8.81
N GLU A 132 7.96 17.96 7.71
CA GLU A 132 8.90 19.08 7.62
C GLU A 132 8.56 20.17 8.65
N ASN A 133 7.27 20.52 8.78
CA ASN A 133 6.81 21.56 9.69
C ASN A 133 6.72 21.12 11.17
N VAL A 134 6.89 19.84 11.45
CA VAL A 134 6.95 19.34 12.84
C VAL A 134 8.32 19.71 13.42
N PRO A 135 8.41 20.35 14.59
CA PRO A 135 9.67 20.73 15.22
C PRO A 135 10.63 19.55 15.41
N ALA A 136 11.94 19.84 15.39
CA ALA A 136 12.97 18.79 15.49
C ALA A 136 13.00 18.11 16.87
N GLU A 137 12.57 18.82 17.91
CA GLU A 137 12.44 18.30 19.28
C GLU A 137 11.27 17.34 19.46
N CYS A 138 10.29 17.35 18.56
CA CYS A 138 9.20 16.40 18.56
C CYS A 138 9.68 15.03 18.05
N LYS A 139 9.17 13.97 18.64
CA LYS A 139 9.51 12.60 18.25
C LYS A 139 8.94 12.24 16.89
N LYS A 140 9.80 12.05 15.89
CA LYS A 140 9.42 11.64 14.54
C LYS A 140 9.89 10.21 14.28
N ILE A 141 9.01 9.35 13.80
CA ILE A 141 9.34 7.99 13.37
C ILE A 141 8.77 7.69 11.98
N SER A 142 9.24 6.64 11.34
CA SER A 142 8.54 6.08 10.18
C SER A 142 8.28 4.60 10.34
N VAL A 143 7.16 4.13 9.81
CA VAL A 143 6.73 2.74 9.82
C VAL A 143 6.51 2.26 8.40
N ALA A 144 7.49 1.50 7.90
CA ALA A 144 7.49 0.93 6.55
C ALA A 144 7.25 1.98 5.44
N ALA A 145 7.80 3.19 5.56
CA ALA A 145 7.78 4.20 4.49
C ALA A 145 8.52 3.69 3.25
N SER A 146 8.20 4.21 2.07
CA SER A 146 8.79 3.69 0.82
C SER A 146 9.20 4.80 -0.13
N PHE A 147 10.39 4.66 -0.73
CA PHE A 147 10.80 5.45 -1.89
C PHE A 147 10.23 4.89 -3.20
N GLY A 148 9.84 3.61 -3.23
CA GLY A 148 9.30 2.94 -4.41
C GLY A 148 10.30 2.77 -5.55
N ARG A 149 11.59 2.98 -5.29
CA ARG A 149 12.71 2.93 -6.25
C ARG A 149 13.98 2.38 -5.57
N SER A 150 14.97 2.01 -6.36
CA SER A 150 16.25 1.46 -5.87
C SER A 150 17.37 2.50 -5.71
N ALA A 151 17.15 3.73 -6.17
CA ALA A 151 18.12 4.83 -6.02
C ALA A 151 17.38 6.17 -6.02
N LEU A 152 17.94 7.18 -5.34
CA LEU A 152 17.47 8.57 -5.45
C LEU A 152 18.15 9.28 -6.61
N PRO A 153 17.44 10.12 -7.37
CA PRO A 153 18.04 11.10 -8.25
C PRO A 153 18.93 12.06 -7.44
N GLU A 154 20.05 12.49 -8.04
CA GLU A 154 21.03 13.34 -7.38
C GLU A 154 20.42 14.63 -6.81
N ASN A 155 19.48 15.23 -7.52
CA ASN A 155 18.77 16.43 -7.09
C ASN A 155 17.81 16.23 -5.90
N GLU A 156 17.48 14.98 -5.53
CA GLU A 156 16.63 14.67 -4.36
C GLU A 156 17.48 14.34 -3.10
N VAL A 157 18.77 13.99 -3.25
CA VAL A 157 19.63 13.49 -2.17
C VAL A 157 19.74 14.47 -1.01
N ALA A 158 20.13 15.72 -1.29
CA ALA A 158 20.36 16.73 -0.25
C ALA A 158 19.06 17.06 0.51
N GLY A 159 17.95 17.24 -0.20
CA GLY A 159 16.65 17.52 0.40
C GLY A 159 16.14 16.36 1.27
N THR A 160 16.23 15.14 0.75
CA THR A 160 15.81 13.93 1.51
C THR A 160 16.64 13.76 2.78
N ARG A 161 17.96 13.91 2.70
CA ARG A 161 18.85 13.85 3.86
C ARG A 161 18.48 14.88 4.92
N GLN A 162 18.27 16.13 4.51
CA GLN A 162 17.89 17.22 5.42
C GLN A 162 16.56 16.93 6.14
N LEU A 163 15.54 16.51 5.40
CA LEU A 163 14.20 16.25 5.91
C LEU A 163 14.17 15.06 6.89
N LEU A 164 14.99 14.04 6.67
CA LEU A 164 15.04 12.84 7.51
C LEU A 164 16.02 12.94 8.69
N ALA A 165 16.89 13.94 8.74
CA ALA A 165 17.92 14.07 9.77
C ALA A 165 17.36 14.13 11.20
N SER A 166 16.14 14.68 11.40
CA SER A 166 15.51 14.81 12.71
C SER A 166 14.65 13.60 13.13
N PHE A 167 14.61 12.55 12.32
CA PHE A 167 13.83 11.36 12.68
C PHE A 167 14.53 10.57 13.80
N TYR A 168 13.74 10.23 14.82
CA TYR A 168 14.19 9.41 15.96
C TYR A 168 14.50 7.97 15.52
N ALA A 169 13.61 7.36 14.75
CA ALA A 169 13.77 6.01 14.20
C ALA A 169 13.12 5.92 12.82
N ILE A 170 13.77 5.20 11.92
CA ILE A 170 13.28 5.03 10.55
C ILE A 170 13.13 3.55 10.25
N SER A 171 11.92 3.14 9.87
CA SER A 171 11.75 1.90 9.15
C SER A 171 11.15 2.15 7.78
N VAL A 172 11.63 1.39 6.81
CA VAL A 172 11.23 1.44 5.39
C VAL A 172 10.68 0.09 4.95
N ARG A 173 9.96 0.06 3.84
CA ARG A 173 9.25 -1.16 3.40
C ARG A 173 10.15 -2.12 2.62
N GLU A 174 11.12 -1.62 1.91
CA GLU A 174 12.01 -2.39 1.04
C GLU A 174 13.46 -2.29 1.50
N SER A 175 14.23 -3.39 1.37
CA SER A 175 15.67 -3.39 1.69
C SER A 175 16.45 -2.39 0.84
N SER A 176 16.08 -2.19 -0.42
CA SER A 176 16.67 -1.15 -1.29
C SER A 176 16.50 0.27 -0.73
N SER A 177 15.45 0.51 0.05
CA SER A 177 15.26 1.81 0.72
C SER A 177 16.22 1.99 1.91
N VAL A 178 16.67 0.91 2.57
CA VAL A 178 17.74 0.96 3.58
C VAL A 178 19.05 1.36 2.90
N GLU A 179 19.38 0.72 1.76
CA GLU A 179 20.58 1.05 0.97
C GLU A 179 20.60 2.53 0.52
N ILE A 180 19.42 3.06 0.12
CA ILE A 180 19.27 4.49 -0.20
C ILE A 180 19.61 5.36 1.02
N LEU A 181 19.08 5.02 2.19
CA LEU A 181 19.29 5.81 3.42
C LEU A 181 20.76 5.78 3.87
N ASP A 182 21.38 4.60 3.87
CA ASP A 182 22.79 4.44 4.18
C ASP A 182 23.66 5.24 3.19
N GLY A 183 23.33 5.18 1.89
CA GLY A 183 24.03 5.93 0.83
C GLY A 183 23.98 7.45 0.98
N ILE A 184 22.95 7.98 1.64
CA ILE A 184 22.84 9.42 1.95
C ILE A 184 23.28 9.76 3.39
N GLY A 185 23.86 8.82 4.12
CA GLY A 185 24.39 9.03 5.48
C GLY A 185 23.30 9.04 6.56
N ILE A 186 22.20 8.32 6.36
CA ILE A 186 21.12 8.08 7.36
C ILE A 186 21.17 6.61 7.78
N GLU A 187 22.04 6.30 8.74
CA GLU A 187 22.28 4.96 9.22
C GLU A 187 21.27 4.49 10.27
N GLY A 188 21.23 3.18 10.52
CA GLY A 188 20.39 2.55 11.56
C GLY A 188 18.91 2.46 11.20
N SER A 189 18.57 2.60 9.92
CA SER A 189 17.24 2.28 9.41
C SER A 189 17.05 0.76 9.27
N ILE A 190 15.81 0.30 9.34
CA ILE A 190 15.48 -1.12 9.15
C ILE A 190 14.38 -1.30 8.10
N ALA A 191 14.35 -2.47 7.45
CA ALA A 191 13.25 -2.84 6.57
C ALA A 191 12.16 -3.57 7.36
N LEU A 192 10.92 -3.10 7.29
CA LEU A 192 9.73 -3.78 7.83
C LEU A 192 8.78 -4.10 6.67
N LYS A 193 8.04 -5.19 6.78
CA LYS A 193 7.04 -5.54 5.76
C LYS A 193 5.86 -4.55 5.77
N ASP A 194 5.11 -4.55 4.69
CA ASP A 194 3.92 -3.70 4.58
C ASP A 194 2.95 -3.97 5.74
N PRO A 195 2.39 -2.92 6.39
CA PRO A 195 1.48 -3.05 7.53
C PRO A 195 0.29 -3.99 7.28
N VAL A 196 -0.18 -4.17 6.03
CA VAL A 196 -1.25 -5.14 5.73
C VAL A 196 -0.88 -6.56 6.14
N LEU A 197 0.41 -6.92 6.10
CA LEU A 197 0.92 -8.22 6.53
C LEU A 197 1.21 -8.28 8.03
N LEU A 198 1.39 -7.14 8.70
CA LEU A 198 1.85 -7.01 10.09
C LEU A 198 0.72 -6.80 11.10
N CYS A 199 -0.42 -6.28 10.68
CA CYS A 199 -1.54 -6.05 11.59
C CYS A 199 -2.07 -7.36 12.20
N ARG A 200 -2.87 -7.25 13.25
CA ARG A 200 -3.43 -8.41 13.97
C ARG A 200 -4.20 -9.33 13.03
N SER A 201 -4.11 -10.64 13.27
CA SER A 201 -4.65 -11.66 12.37
C SER A 201 -6.17 -11.57 12.17
N SER A 202 -6.92 -11.11 13.17
CA SER A 202 -8.38 -10.95 13.08
C SER A 202 -8.81 -9.70 12.31
N TYR A 203 -7.93 -8.70 12.12
CA TYR A 203 -8.28 -7.39 11.57
C TYR A 203 -9.07 -7.48 10.24
N TRP A 204 -8.58 -8.28 9.30
CA TRP A 204 -9.22 -8.41 7.99
C TRP A 204 -10.52 -9.21 8.04
N SER A 205 -10.64 -10.17 8.95
CA SER A 205 -11.89 -10.89 9.20
C SER A 205 -12.95 -9.97 9.81
N ASP A 206 -12.56 -9.15 10.78
CA ASP A 206 -13.43 -8.16 11.42
C ASP A 206 -13.88 -7.11 10.40
N LEU A 207 -12.96 -6.63 9.54
CA LEU A 207 -13.25 -5.66 8.49
C LEU A 207 -14.33 -6.14 7.53
N THR A 208 -14.31 -7.43 7.20
CA THR A 208 -15.22 -8.04 6.20
C THR A 208 -16.41 -8.78 6.82
N ALA A 209 -16.58 -8.73 8.14
CA ALA A 209 -17.60 -9.52 8.85
C ALA A 209 -19.03 -9.27 8.34
N GLN A 210 -19.35 -8.05 7.93
CA GLN A 210 -20.67 -7.67 7.43
C GLN A 210 -20.85 -7.86 5.90
N ILE A 211 -19.76 -8.24 5.19
CA ILE A 211 -19.83 -8.45 3.74
C ILE A 211 -20.29 -9.88 3.48
N PRO A 212 -21.39 -10.08 2.72
CA PRO A 212 -21.87 -11.41 2.38
C PRO A 212 -20.81 -12.26 1.70
N ARG A 213 -20.78 -13.56 2.02
CA ARG A 213 -19.86 -14.51 1.40
C ARG A 213 -20.26 -14.82 -0.04
N TYR A 214 -19.29 -14.89 -0.93
CA TYR A 214 -19.46 -15.53 -2.23
C TYR A 214 -19.65 -17.03 -2.02
N ARG A 215 -20.77 -17.59 -2.52
CA ARG A 215 -21.14 -19.00 -2.27
C ARG A 215 -20.45 -19.98 -3.23
N GLU A 216 -20.22 -19.54 -4.46
CA GLU A 216 -19.61 -20.37 -5.51
C GLU A 216 -18.10 -20.15 -5.52
N PRO A 217 -17.29 -21.22 -5.69
CA PRO A 217 -15.84 -21.09 -5.85
C PRO A 217 -15.49 -20.34 -7.14
N TYR A 218 -14.47 -19.50 -7.10
CA TYR A 218 -14.04 -18.72 -8.27
C TYR A 218 -12.54 -18.41 -8.26
N VAL A 219 -12.03 -18.17 -9.46
CA VAL A 219 -10.72 -17.57 -9.70
C VAL A 219 -10.89 -16.05 -9.69
N LEU A 220 -10.22 -15.36 -8.78
CA LEU A 220 -10.19 -13.89 -8.73
C LEU A 220 -9.07 -13.35 -9.60
N VAL A 221 -9.39 -12.41 -10.48
CA VAL A 221 -8.42 -11.61 -11.24
C VAL A 221 -8.37 -10.21 -10.65
N TYR A 222 -7.21 -9.81 -10.15
CA TYR A 222 -6.94 -8.44 -9.75
C TYR A 222 -5.74 -7.89 -10.55
N MET A 223 -6.04 -7.09 -11.56
CA MET A 223 -5.12 -6.62 -12.58
C MET A 223 -5.04 -5.10 -12.57
N LEU A 224 -3.84 -4.56 -12.35
CA LEU A 224 -3.58 -3.12 -12.37
C LEU A 224 -3.12 -2.64 -13.75
N ASN A 225 -2.40 -3.50 -14.48
CA ASN A 225 -1.90 -3.22 -15.83
C ASN A 225 -2.60 -4.13 -16.84
N GLU A 226 -3.07 -3.57 -17.93
CA GLU A 226 -3.77 -4.35 -18.95
C GLU A 226 -2.86 -5.48 -19.50
N ASN A 227 -3.26 -6.72 -19.26
CA ASN A 227 -2.50 -7.92 -19.64
C ASN A 227 -3.43 -9.02 -20.17
N PRO A 228 -3.59 -9.14 -21.48
CA PRO A 228 -4.45 -10.15 -22.09
C PRO A 228 -4.08 -11.59 -21.73
N ARG A 229 -2.79 -11.91 -21.55
CA ARG A 229 -2.33 -13.25 -21.13
C ARG A 229 -2.83 -13.63 -19.75
N MET A 230 -2.87 -12.67 -18.84
CA MET A 230 -3.38 -12.86 -17.49
C MET A 230 -4.88 -13.20 -17.50
N VAL A 231 -5.65 -12.53 -18.34
CA VAL A 231 -7.08 -12.78 -18.55
C VAL A 231 -7.31 -14.16 -19.16
N GLU A 232 -6.57 -14.48 -20.23
CA GLU A 232 -6.62 -15.78 -20.89
C GLU A 232 -6.28 -16.92 -19.92
N TYR A 233 -5.19 -16.79 -19.17
CA TYR A 233 -4.78 -17.76 -18.16
C TYR A 233 -5.85 -17.98 -17.09
N ALA A 234 -6.44 -16.90 -16.55
CA ALA A 234 -7.48 -17.02 -15.55
C ALA A 234 -8.72 -17.76 -16.07
N GLY A 235 -9.09 -17.53 -17.33
CA GLY A 235 -10.17 -18.27 -18.00
C GLY A 235 -9.84 -19.76 -18.21
N LEU A 236 -8.58 -20.08 -18.54
CA LEU A 236 -8.10 -21.48 -18.65
C LEU A 236 -8.15 -22.17 -17.29
N LEU A 237 -7.57 -21.56 -16.26
CA LEU A 237 -7.57 -22.08 -14.89
C LEU A 237 -9.00 -22.31 -14.36
N ALA A 238 -9.89 -21.35 -14.58
CA ALA A 238 -11.28 -21.47 -14.12
C ALA A 238 -11.99 -22.65 -14.77
N ARG A 239 -11.80 -22.87 -16.09
CA ARG A 239 -12.36 -24.04 -16.80
C ARG A 239 -11.77 -25.35 -16.29
N GLU A 240 -10.47 -25.42 -16.11
CA GLU A 240 -9.77 -26.61 -15.61
C GLU A 240 -10.28 -26.99 -14.22
N GLN A 241 -10.51 -26.00 -13.34
CA GLN A 241 -10.95 -26.21 -11.97
C GLN A 241 -12.50 -26.29 -11.83
N GLY A 242 -13.26 -26.19 -12.93
CA GLY A 242 -14.74 -26.19 -12.90
C GLY A 242 -15.32 -24.99 -12.15
N MET A 243 -14.66 -23.84 -12.18
CA MET A 243 -15.01 -22.64 -11.44
C MET A 243 -15.37 -21.48 -12.39
N LYS A 244 -15.97 -20.42 -11.84
CA LYS A 244 -16.10 -19.13 -12.52
C LYS A 244 -14.80 -18.33 -12.41
N ALA A 245 -14.57 -17.42 -13.35
CA ALA A 245 -13.55 -16.39 -13.24
C ALA A 245 -14.22 -15.04 -12.99
N LYS A 246 -13.75 -14.29 -11.99
CA LYS A 246 -14.22 -12.95 -11.64
C LYS A 246 -13.08 -11.95 -11.72
N ILE A 247 -13.33 -10.78 -12.29
CA ILE A 247 -12.34 -9.71 -12.42
C ILE A 247 -12.79 -8.44 -11.71
N ILE A 248 -11.93 -7.86 -10.87
CA ILE A 248 -12.17 -6.53 -10.31
C ILE A 248 -11.93 -5.48 -11.40
N THR A 249 -12.95 -4.63 -11.64
CA THR A 249 -12.89 -3.60 -12.66
C THR A 249 -13.11 -2.20 -12.07
N PHE A 250 -12.37 -1.23 -12.61
CA PHE A 250 -12.48 0.19 -12.23
C PHE A 250 -13.28 1.00 -13.24
N ASN A 251 -13.61 0.42 -14.40
CA ASN A 251 -14.38 1.09 -15.44
C ASN A 251 -15.68 0.32 -15.71
N PRO A 252 -16.80 0.79 -15.17
CA PRO A 252 -18.10 0.12 -15.35
C PRO A 252 -18.65 0.22 -16.78
N LEU A 253 -18.08 1.07 -17.63
CA LEU A 253 -18.44 1.17 -19.04
C LEU A 253 -17.70 0.15 -19.93
N LYS A 254 -16.61 -0.43 -19.42
CA LYS A 254 -15.86 -1.47 -20.13
C LYS A 254 -16.46 -2.83 -19.79
N LYS A 255 -16.97 -3.53 -20.80
CA LYS A 255 -17.44 -4.92 -20.63
C LYS A 255 -16.29 -5.78 -20.08
N ALA A 256 -16.60 -6.66 -19.13
CA ALA A 256 -15.64 -7.66 -18.69
C ALA A 256 -15.15 -8.49 -19.90
N PRO A 257 -13.90 -8.96 -19.88
CA PRO A 257 -13.41 -9.88 -20.89
C PRO A 257 -14.31 -11.10 -21.00
N ASP A 258 -14.41 -11.68 -22.21
CA ASP A 258 -15.27 -12.83 -22.43
C ASP A 258 -14.91 -13.99 -21.51
N GLY A 259 -15.93 -14.57 -20.89
CA GLY A 259 -15.79 -15.66 -19.91
C GLY A 259 -15.47 -15.24 -18.48
N LEU A 260 -15.34 -13.93 -18.19
CA LEU A 260 -15.15 -13.41 -16.83
C LEU A 260 -16.37 -12.58 -16.37
N GLU A 261 -16.70 -12.71 -15.09
CA GLU A 261 -17.73 -11.88 -14.44
C GLU A 261 -17.06 -10.66 -13.75
N ALA A 262 -17.61 -9.45 -13.95
CA ALA A 262 -17.08 -8.24 -13.34
C ALA A 262 -17.50 -8.07 -11.88
N ILE A 263 -16.55 -7.78 -10.99
CA ILE A 263 -16.78 -7.13 -9.69
C ILE A 263 -16.46 -5.65 -9.90
N CYS A 264 -17.50 -4.83 -10.06
CA CYS A 264 -17.34 -3.47 -10.55
C CYS A 264 -17.29 -2.45 -9.40
N LEU A 265 -16.18 -1.70 -9.30
CA LEU A 265 -15.96 -0.64 -8.30
C LEU A 265 -16.36 -1.09 -6.88
N PRO A 266 -15.84 -2.21 -6.36
CA PRO A 266 -16.15 -2.63 -4.99
C PRO A 266 -15.69 -1.56 -3.98
N SER A 267 -16.32 -1.51 -2.81
CA SER A 267 -15.75 -0.78 -1.67
C SER A 267 -14.46 -1.45 -1.20
N PRO A 268 -13.60 -0.80 -0.41
CA PRO A 268 -12.42 -1.45 0.14
C PRO A 268 -12.73 -2.73 0.93
N GLU A 269 -13.83 -2.76 1.69
CA GLU A 269 -14.28 -3.96 2.40
C GLU A 269 -14.71 -5.08 1.45
N GLU A 270 -15.46 -4.75 0.39
CA GLU A 270 -15.88 -5.72 -0.65
C GLU A 270 -14.68 -6.24 -1.43
N TRP A 271 -13.68 -5.39 -1.68
CA TRP A 271 -12.43 -5.78 -2.31
C TRP A 271 -11.69 -6.82 -1.46
N VAL A 272 -11.53 -6.57 -0.16
CA VAL A 272 -10.92 -7.54 0.78
C VAL A 272 -11.73 -8.83 0.82
N ALA A 273 -13.08 -8.75 0.86
CA ALA A 273 -13.96 -9.91 0.84
C ALA A 273 -13.81 -10.74 -0.44
N ALA A 274 -13.54 -10.11 -1.59
CA ALA A 274 -13.28 -10.83 -2.84
C ALA A 274 -12.02 -11.70 -2.74
N PHE A 275 -10.96 -11.24 -2.06
CA PHE A 275 -9.78 -12.07 -1.78
C PHE A 275 -10.07 -13.16 -0.74
N ARG A 276 -10.79 -12.80 0.34
CA ARG A 276 -11.18 -13.73 1.40
C ARG A 276 -11.91 -14.96 0.86
N ASP A 277 -12.78 -14.77 -0.12
CA ASP A 277 -13.67 -15.83 -0.62
C ASP A 277 -13.18 -16.49 -1.92
N ALA A 278 -12.12 -15.97 -2.55
CA ALA A 278 -11.52 -16.56 -3.74
C ALA A 278 -10.96 -17.97 -3.47
N SER A 279 -11.03 -18.85 -4.46
CA SER A 279 -10.35 -20.17 -4.45
C SER A 279 -8.93 -20.08 -5.01
N TYR A 280 -8.73 -19.25 -6.04
CA TYR A 280 -7.45 -18.92 -6.63
C TYR A 280 -7.38 -17.42 -6.92
N VAL A 281 -6.16 -16.88 -6.92
CA VAL A 281 -5.92 -15.47 -7.27
C VAL A 281 -4.93 -15.38 -8.42
N VAL A 282 -5.25 -14.59 -9.42
CA VAL A 282 -4.37 -14.21 -10.52
C VAL A 282 -4.17 -12.70 -10.47
N THR A 283 -2.93 -12.24 -10.27
CA THR A 283 -2.67 -10.83 -10.02
C THR A 283 -1.31 -10.35 -10.55
N ASP A 284 -1.20 -9.05 -10.84
CA ASP A 284 0.04 -8.31 -11.07
C ASP A 284 0.29 -7.25 -9.99
N SER A 285 -0.46 -7.34 -8.88
CA SER A 285 -0.48 -6.35 -7.82
C SER A 285 0.29 -6.81 -6.58
N PHE A 286 1.13 -5.92 -6.02
CA PHE A 286 1.76 -6.14 -4.73
C PHE A 286 0.72 -6.42 -3.63
N HIS A 287 -0.30 -5.57 -3.47
CA HIS A 287 -1.34 -5.80 -2.46
C HIS A 287 -2.22 -7.01 -2.78
N GLY A 288 -2.45 -7.30 -4.08
CA GLY A 288 -3.11 -8.54 -4.48
C GLY A 288 -2.36 -9.78 -3.98
N THR A 289 -1.03 -9.78 -4.07
CA THR A 289 -0.16 -10.82 -3.51
C THR A 289 -0.23 -10.87 -1.99
N CYS A 290 -0.13 -9.71 -1.31
CA CYS A 290 -0.24 -9.64 0.16
C CYS A 290 -1.57 -10.22 0.67
N PHE A 291 -2.70 -9.85 0.07
CA PHE A 291 -4.00 -10.37 0.47
C PHE A 291 -4.20 -11.84 0.12
N SER A 292 -3.56 -12.35 -0.93
CA SER A 292 -3.50 -13.78 -1.21
C SER A 292 -2.77 -14.55 -0.11
N LEU A 293 -1.63 -14.02 0.37
CA LEU A 293 -0.90 -14.57 1.51
C LEU A 293 -1.72 -14.54 2.81
N LEU A 294 -2.39 -13.41 3.09
CA LEU A 294 -3.19 -13.21 4.30
C LEU A 294 -4.36 -14.20 4.42
N PHE A 295 -5.00 -14.49 3.30
CA PHE A 295 -6.14 -15.41 3.24
C PHE A 295 -5.76 -16.81 2.78
N GLU A 296 -4.46 -17.10 2.70
CA GLU A 296 -3.93 -18.41 2.28
C GLU A 296 -4.54 -18.90 0.96
N LYS A 297 -4.58 -17.99 -0.05
CA LYS A 297 -5.13 -18.29 -1.37
C LYS A 297 -4.02 -18.70 -2.33
N PRO A 298 -4.12 -19.87 -2.98
CA PRO A 298 -3.23 -20.21 -4.07
C PRO A 298 -3.23 -19.07 -5.10
N MET A 299 -2.04 -18.61 -5.49
CA MET A 299 -1.92 -17.46 -6.37
C MET A 299 -0.94 -17.71 -7.51
N VAL A 300 -1.18 -16.98 -8.59
CA VAL A 300 -0.28 -16.87 -9.75
C VAL A 300 -0.03 -15.38 -10.00
N VAL A 301 1.24 -15.01 -10.00
CA VAL A 301 1.66 -13.62 -10.04
C VAL A 301 2.33 -13.30 -11.38
N PHE A 302 1.75 -12.38 -12.13
CA PHE A 302 2.32 -11.86 -13.37
C PHE A 302 3.16 -10.62 -13.09
N ASN A 303 4.24 -10.42 -13.86
CA ASN A 303 5.07 -9.24 -13.72
C ASN A 303 4.33 -7.98 -14.21
N PRO A 304 4.23 -6.92 -13.40
CA PRO A 304 3.83 -5.62 -13.91
C PRO A 304 4.97 -5.01 -14.75
N PRO A 305 4.66 -4.11 -15.70
CA PRO A 305 5.68 -3.45 -16.52
C PRO A 305 6.61 -2.51 -15.72
N ARG A 306 6.17 -2.09 -14.52
CA ARG A 306 6.94 -1.27 -13.58
C ARG A 306 6.78 -1.83 -12.16
N PHE A 307 7.76 -1.57 -11.30
CA PHE A 307 7.73 -1.93 -9.87
C PHE A 307 7.68 -3.46 -9.61
N SER A 308 8.21 -4.27 -10.53
CA SER A 308 8.27 -5.74 -10.38
C SER A 308 9.16 -6.20 -9.23
N VAL A 309 10.12 -5.38 -8.78
CA VAL A 309 11.04 -5.68 -7.66
C VAL A 309 10.27 -5.96 -6.38
N ARG A 310 9.34 -5.09 -5.98
CA ARG A 310 8.54 -5.28 -4.75
C ARG A 310 7.73 -6.58 -4.73
N LEU A 311 7.25 -7.00 -5.90
CA LEU A 311 6.56 -8.28 -6.07
C LEU A 311 7.50 -9.46 -5.91
N ALA A 312 8.72 -9.35 -6.49
CA ALA A 312 9.74 -10.36 -6.33
C ALA A 312 10.17 -10.50 -4.87
N ASP A 313 10.39 -9.37 -4.18
CA ASP A 313 10.83 -9.34 -2.78
C ASP A 313 9.79 -10.00 -1.86
N VAL A 314 8.50 -9.62 -1.95
CA VAL A 314 7.48 -10.23 -1.09
C VAL A 314 7.33 -11.72 -1.35
N LEU A 315 7.44 -12.18 -2.59
CA LEU A 315 7.40 -13.62 -2.88
C LEU A 315 8.64 -14.34 -2.33
N ALA A 316 9.82 -13.75 -2.46
CA ALA A 316 11.06 -14.29 -1.91
C ALA A 316 11.03 -14.37 -0.38
N ASP A 317 10.53 -13.34 0.30
CA ASP A 317 10.36 -13.27 1.75
C ASP A 317 9.52 -14.43 2.32
N PHE A 318 8.56 -14.93 1.53
CA PHE A 318 7.70 -16.04 1.90
C PHE A 318 8.11 -17.40 1.26
N GLY A 319 9.26 -17.43 0.55
CA GLY A 319 9.73 -18.63 -0.13
C GLY A 319 8.86 -19.05 -1.32
N LEU A 320 8.20 -18.11 -1.98
CA LEU A 320 7.20 -18.34 -3.03
C LEU A 320 7.59 -17.72 -4.39
N SER A 321 8.89 -17.55 -4.66
CA SER A 321 9.39 -16.97 -5.91
C SER A 321 8.88 -17.70 -7.16
N GLU A 322 8.61 -19.00 -7.03
CA GLU A 322 8.07 -19.84 -8.10
C GLU A 322 6.59 -19.55 -8.45
N ARG A 323 5.90 -18.71 -7.67
CA ARG A 323 4.53 -18.24 -7.98
C ARG A 323 4.51 -17.19 -9.07
N ARG A 324 5.67 -16.69 -9.44
CA ARG A 324 5.85 -15.69 -10.47
C ARG A 324 5.92 -16.33 -11.84
N VAL A 325 5.10 -15.84 -12.76
CA VAL A 325 5.12 -16.27 -14.17
C VAL A 325 6.30 -15.59 -14.88
N ALA A 326 7.11 -16.39 -15.57
CA ALA A 326 8.19 -15.84 -16.39
C ALA A 326 7.64 -15.00 -17.55
N ASP A 327 8.33 -13.90 -17.86
CA ASP A 327 7.94 -13.03 -18.96
C ASP A 327 7.95 -13.79 -20.29
N GLY A 328 6.93 -13.53 -21.11
CA GLY A 328 6.79 -14.21 -22.40
C GLY A 328 6.13 -15.59 -22.35
N THR A 329 5.94 -16.23 -21.18
CA THR A 329 5.28 -17.53 -21.08
C THR A 329 3.85 -17.48 -21.66
N PRO A 330 3.48 -18.30 -22.65
CA PRO A 330 2.11 -18.39 -23.14
C PRO A 330 1.13 -18.81 -22.04
N ALA A 331 -0.10 -18.31 -22.06
CA ALA A 331 -1.10 -18.56 -21.03
C ALA A 331 -1.37 -20.08 -20.84
N ASN A 332 -1.41 -20.84 -21.92
CA ASN A 332 -1.64 -22.28 -21.92
C ASN A 332 -0.42 -23.12 -21.45
N GLU A 333 0.74 -22.48 -21.23
CA GLU A 333 1.96 -23.14 -20.74
C GLU A 333 2.24 -22.82 -19.26
N VAL A 334 1.48 -21.91 -18.65
CA VAL A 334 1.63 -21.57 -17.22
C VAL A 334 1.16 -22.75 -16.36
N ARG A 335 2.05 -23.31 -15.55
CA ARG A 335 1.80 -24.44 -14.64
C ARG A 335 2.04 -24.10 -13.17
N VAL A 336 2.14 -22.83 -12.85
CA VAL A 336 2.45 -22.35 -11.50
C VAL A 336 1.41 -22.81 -10.48
N HIS A 337 0.14 -22.88 -10.87
CA HIS A 337 -0.97 -23.31 -10.02
C HIS A 337 -0.89 -24.77 -9.58
N GLU A 338 -0.17 -25.64 -10.30
CA GLU A 338 0.01 -27.05 -9.98
C GLU A 338 0.93 -27.28 -8.78
N ARG A 339 1.75 -26.28 -8.42
CA ARG A 339 2.67 -26.36 -7.29
C ARG A 339 1.91 -26.09 -5.98
N THR A 340 2.19 -26.93 -4.98
CA THR A 340 1.64 -26.74 -3.63
C THR A 340 2.33 -25.58 -2.90
N ILE A 341 1.61 -24.94 -1.98
CA ILE A 341 2.16 -23.92 -1.09
C ILE A 341 2.25 -24.50 0.32
N ASP A 342 3.42 -24.41 0.94
CA ASP A 342 3.58 -24.69 2.37
C ASP A 342 3.07 -23.51 3.19
N TRP A 343 1.77 -23.55 3.52
CA TRP A 343 1.13 -22.50 4.32
C TRP A 343 1.66 -22.42 5.74
N ASP A 344 2.21 -23.52 6.30
CA ASP A 344 2.86 -23.47 7.61
C ASP A 344 4.16 -22.66 7.55
N ALA A 345 4.94 -22.79 6.49
CA ALA A 345 6.10 -21.94 6.27
C ALA A 345 5.70 -20.45 6.10
N VAL A 346 4.65 -20.18 5.34
CA VAL A 346 4.10 -18.82 5.16
C VAL A 346 3.67 -18.22 6.51
N ARG A 347 2.95 -18.98 7.35
CA ARG A 347 2.54 -18.55 8.68
C ARG A 347 3.74 -18.26 9.60
N ARG A 348 4.77 -19.11 9.59
CA ARG A 348 6.00 -18.90 10.36
C ARG A 348 6.74 -17.64 9.91
N ALA A 349 6.89 -17.42 8.62
CA ALA A 349 7.52 -16.21 8.09
C ALA A 349 6.76 -14.95 8.53
N LYS A 350 5.42 -14.94 8.39
CA LYS A 350 4.58 -13.82 8.85
C LYS A 350 4.74 -13.54 10.33
N GLN A 351 4.79 -14.58 11.19
CA GLN A 351 5.00 -14.43 12.61
C GLN A 351 6.36 -13.79 12.93
N GLY A 352 7.41 -14.20 12.20
CA GLY A 352 8.74 -13.60 12.29
C GLY A 352 8.74 -12.10 11.99
N PHE A 353 8.12 -11.71 10.86
CA PHE A 353 8.01 -10.30 10.46
C PHE A 353 7.18 -9.48 11.45
N SER A 354 6.08 -10.05 11.98
CA SER A 354 5.27 -9.36 13.00
C SER A 354 6.04 -9.17 14.31
N ALA A 355 6.85 -10.15 14.70
CA ALA A 355 7.71 -10.03 15.90
C ALA A 355 8.81 -8.98 15.71
N GLU A 356 9.40 -8.87 14.52
CA GLU A 356 10.38 -7.84 14.18
C GLU A 356 9.76 -6.44 14.26
N ALA A 357 8.60 -6.25 13.61
CA ALA A 357 7.88 -4.98 13.67
C ALA A 357 7.51 -4.60 15.12
N LYS A 358 7.07 -5.58 15.92
CA LYS A 358 6.78 -5.35 17.33
C LYS A 358 8.02 -4.90 18.10
N ARG A 359 9.17 -5.54 17.92
CA ARG A 359 10.44 -5.11 18.58
C ARG A 359 10.82 -3.69 18.20
N PHE A 360 10.72 -3.32 16.94
CA PHE A 360 10.98 -1.95 16.48
C PHE A 360 10.03 -0.95 17.15
N LEU A 361 8.74 -1.23 17.16
CA LEU A 361 7.75 -0.34 17.76
C LEU A 361 7.91 -0.26 19.29
N ASP A 362 8.13 -1.39 19.96
CA ASP A 362 8.41 -1.40 21.40
C ASP A 362 9.61 -0.50 21.73
N ALA A 363 10.68 -0.55 20.94
CA ALA A 363 11.84 0.31 21.10
C ALA A 363 11.52 1.80 20.82
N CYS A 364 10.64 2.08 19.84
CA CYS A 364 10.19 3.44 19.56
C CYS A 364 9.33 4.02 20.69
N PHE A 365 8.56 3.21 21.39
CA PHE A 365 7.58 3.66 22.39
C PHE A 365 7.95 3.32 23.84
N ALA A 366 9.13 2.72 24.08
CA ALA A 366 9.61 2.47 25.44
C ALA A 366 9.68 3.77 26.26
N GLU A 367 9.17 3.73 27.51
CA GLU A 367 9.27 4.82 28.46
C GLU A 367 10.74 5.06 28.87
N GLY A 368 11.22 6.29 28.87
CA GLY A 368 12.53 6.67 29.39
C GLY A 368 13.54 7.22 28.36
N VAL A 369 13.20 7.30 27.08
CA VAL A 369 14.07 7.96 26.09
C VAL A 369 13.45 9.31 25.69
N ALA A 370 13.24 10.17 26.69
CA ALA A 370 13.01 11.59 26.47
C ALA A 370 14.35 12.24 26.13
N GLY A 371 14.44 12.78 24.93
CA GLY A 371 15.38 13.79 24.45
C GLY A 371 16.88 13.58 24.77
N THR A 372 17.70 13.56 23.73
CA THR A 372 19.16 13.83 23.68
C THR A 372 20.15 12.68 23.54
N GLN A 373 19.79 11.46 23.27
CA GLN A 373 20.80 10.55 22.72
C GLN A 373 20.83 10.66 21.19
N SER A 374 22.00 11.04 20.64
CA SER A 374 22.22 11.05 19.19
C SER A 374 22.06 9.64 18.59
N ARG A 375 21.73 9.54 17.30
CA ARG A 375 21.66 8.24 16.60
C ARG A 375 22.95 7.44 16.73
N GLU A 376 24.12 8.11 16.82
CA GLU A 376 25.44 7.51 16.98
C GLU A 376 25.60 6.76 18.31
N GLU A 377 25.06 7.28 19.43
CA GLU A 377 25.14 6.63 20.74
C GLU A 377 24.27 5.36 20.83
N ARG A 378 23.26 5.22 19.97
CA ARG A 378 22.37 4.05 19.92
C ARG A 378 22.87 2.94 19.01
N ALA A 379 23.67 3.26 17.99
CA ALA A 379 24.35 2.26 17.15
C ALA A 379 25.43 1.48 17.92
N ILE A 380 25.96 2.05 18.99
CA ILE A 380 27.00 1.43 19.85
C ILE A 380 26.40 0.50 20.91
N SER A 381 25.11 0.59 21.22
CA SER A 381 24.44 -0.21 22.26
C SER A 381 23.61 -1.42 21.74
N ARG A 382 23.80 -1.79 20.47
CA ARG A 382 23.14 -2.96 19.85
C ARG A 382 24.13 -4.04 19.42
#